data_a9d2a497786068a792a3686af9d4f387
#
_entry.id   a9d2a497786068a792a3686af9d4f387
#
_cell.length_a   1.000
_cell.length_b   1.000
_cell.length_c   1.000
_cell.angle_alpha   90.00
_cell.angle_beta   90.00
_cell.angle_gamma   90.00
#
_symmetry.space_group_name_H-M   'P 1'
#
loop_
_entity.id
_entity.type
_entity.pdbx_description
1 polymer ?
#
loop_
_entity_poly.entity_id
_entity_poly.type
_entity_poly.pdbx_seq_one_letter_code
_entity_poly.pdbx_strand_id
1 'polypeptide(L)'
;MAQHTVTLIPGDGIGLETSAAMQQVVEAAGADIVWEVAEAGAACAEKTGTPLPDETIEAVKRNKVAIKGPCTTPVGTGFRSVNVALRKTLDLYVCLRPVLSMPGAGGRYDDVDLVIVRENSEDLYAGVEFEEGSEAASKLIKFCEDEGAGVIRPDSGISIKPISVTATQNIVRYAFEYALKHGRKKVTAAHKANIMKYSDGLFLRTAREVAKEYEARVEFDDRIIDAFCMNMVIDPSQFDVVVFPNLYGDIASDLAAGLVGGLGIAPGANIGKEYAVFEAVHGSAPDIAGQNKANPTAEIMSAAMMLDHLGELEIAERIRRGVRAVYADGSVLTGDIRKATGSSAPAASCTEFTEALIAAIKAQA
;
A
#
# COMPACT_ATOMS: atom_id res chain seq x y z
N MET A 1 27.09 4.63 10.32
CA MET A 1 25.91 4.12 9.59
C MET A 1 26.13 2.65 9.39
N ALA A 2 25.10 1.84 9.59
CA ALA A 2 25.18 0.41 9.34
C ALA A 2 24.97 0.16 7.85
N GLN A 3 25.72 -0.79 7.28
CA GLN A 3 25.46 -1.27 5.91
C GLN A 3 24.30 -2.26 5.96
N HIS A 4 23.29 -2.02 5.11
CA HIS A 4 22.13 -2.89 4.97
C HIS A 4 22.09 -3.54 3.60
N THR A 5 21.75 -4.82 3.52
CA THR A 5 21.46 -5.49 2.22
C THR A 5 19.94 -5.55 2.06
N VAL A 6 19.42 -5.03 0.95
CA VAL A 6 17.99 -4.96 0.64
C VAL A 6 17.74 -5.58 -0.72
N THR A 7 16.70 -6.41 -0.82
CA THR A 7 16.28 -6.94 -2.12
C THR A 7 15.54 -5.86 -2.90
N LEU A 8 16.02 -5.53 -4.09
CA LEU A 8 15.37 -4.62 -5.01
C LEU A 8 14.66 -5.39 -6.12
N ILE A 9 13.37 -5.21 -6.25
CA ILE A 9 12.56 -5.77 -7.33
C ILE A 9 12.03 -4.62 -8.19
N PRO A 10 12.65 -4.26 -9.31
CA PRO A 10 12.21 -3.11 -10.12
C PRO A 10 10.79 -3.25 -10.68
N GLY A 11 10.32 -4.50 -10.91
CA GLY A 11 8.99 -4.78 -11.44
C GLY A 11 8.84 -4.45 -12.94
N ASP A 12 7.66 -3.96 -13.32
CA ASP A 12 7.26 -3.72 -14.70
C ASP A 12 7.06 -2.22 -15.01
N GLY A 13 7.02 -1.90 -16.29
CA GLY A 13 6.61 -0.58 -16.78
C GLY A 13 7.48 0.55 -16.27
N ILE A 14 6.89 1.51 -15.57
CA ILE A 14 7.62 2.65 -14.98
C ILE A 14 8.54 2.25 -13.83
N GLY A 15 8.44 1.03 -13.29
CA GLY A 15 9.22 0.56 -12.17
C GLY A 15 10.73 0.64 -12.39
N LEU A 16 11.20 0.42 -13.62
CA LEU A 16 12.63 0.53 -13.95
C LEU A 16 13.16 1.95 -13.74
N GLU A 17 12.41 2.98 -14.19
CA GLU A 17 12.85 4.37 -14.06
C GLU A 17 12.64 4.90 -12.63
N THR A 18 11.54 4.53 -11.94
CA THR A 18 11.29 4.97 -10.57
C THR A 18 12.22 4.32 -9.56
N SER A 19 12.56 3.04 -9.74
CA SER A 19 13.55 2.36 -8.89
C SER A 19 14.97 2.92 -9.06
N ALA A 20 15.36 3.26 -10.29
CA ALA A 20 16.65 3.91 -10.54
C ALA A 20 16.72 5.31 -9.89
N ALA A 21 15.65 6.10 -9.98
CA ALA A 21 15.52 7.39 -9.31
C ALA A 21 15.58 7.24 -7.77
N MET A 22 14.85 6.28 -7.22
CA MET A 22 14.84 5.97 -5.79
C MET A 22 16.24 5.62 -5.27
N GLN A 23 16.97 4.75 -5.97
CA GLN A 23 18.34 4.37 -5.58
C GLN A 23 19.27 5.60 -5.51
N GLN A 24 19.22 6.49 -6.52
CA GLN A 24 20.03 7.72 -6.55
C GLN A 24 19.70 8.65 -5.37
N VAL A 25 18.42 8.78 -5.02
CA VAL A 25 17.98 9.61 -3.90
C VAL A 25 18.42 9.03 -2.56
N VAL A 26 18.30 7.72 -2.37
CA VAL A 26 18.72 7.01 -1.15
C VAL A 26 20.23 7.14 -0.94
N GLU A 27 21.01 6.98 -2.01
CA GLU A 27 22.46 7.19 -1.98
C GLU A 27 22.82 8.66 -1.67
N ALA A 28 22.19 9.62 -2.35
CA ALA A 28 22.43 11.05 -2.14
C ALA A 28 22.04 11.51 -0.73
N ALA A 29 21.08 10.85 -0.09
CA ALA A 29 20.71 11.09 1.30
C ALA A 29 21.71 10.50 2.31
N GLY A 30 22.66 9.66 1.85
CA GLY A 30 23.75 9.11 2.64
C GLY A 30 23.47 7.74 3.25
N ALA A 31 22.50 6.99 2.77
CA ALA A 31 22.28 5.62 3.21
C ALA A 31 23.31 4.65 2.58
N ASP A 32 23.81 3.72 3.37
CA ASP A 32 24.71 2.65 2.90
C ASP A 32 23.90 1.36 2.64
N ILE A 33 23.31 1.27 1.43
CA ILE A 33 22.48 0.16 1.00
C ILE A 33 23.16 -0.65 -0.10
N VAL A 34 23.31 -1.96 0.13
CA VAL A 34 23.67 -2.93 -0.90
C VAL A 34 22.39 -3.47 -1.52
N TRP A 35 22.17 -3.19 -2.79
CA TRP A 35 21.00 -3.64 -3.52
C TRP A 35 21.22 -5.01 -4.14
N GLU A 36 20.49 -6.03 -3.66
CA GLU A 36 20.39 -7.33 -4.32
C GLU A 36 19.21 -7.33 -5.26
N VAL A 37 19.48 -7.20 -6.57
CA VAL A 37 18.40 -7.10 -7.59
C VAL A 37 17.80 -8.47 -7.85
N ALA A 38 16.46 -8.56 -7.80
CA ALA A 38 15.66 -9.74 -8.11
C ALA A 38 14.55 -9.40 -9.10
N GLU A 39 14.13 -10.37 -9.92
CA GLU A 39 13.13 -10.16 -10.97
C GLU A 39 11.76 -10.62 -10.51
N ALA A 40 10.71 -9.85 -10.84
CA ALA A 40 9.32 -10.26 -10.74
C ALA A 40 8.43 -9.43 -11.69
N GLY A 41 7.23 -9.92 -12.01
CA GLY A 41 6.26 -9.24 -12.85
C GLY A 41 6.04 -9.89 -14.20
N ALA A 42 5.38 -9.17 -15.11
CA ALA A 42 5.01 -9.68 -16.43
C ALA A 42 6.23 -9.95 -17.31
N ALA A 43 7.20 -9.04 -17.33
CA ALA A 43 8.45 -9.22 -18.09
C ALA A 43 9.24 -10.44 -17.58
N CYS A 44 9.23 -10.71 -16.29
CA CYS A 44 9.82 -11.90 -15.71
C CYS A 44 9.08 -13.17 -16.16
N ALA A 45 7.73 -13.13 -16.17
CA ALA A 45 6.92 -14.27 -16.64
C ALA A 45 7.19 -14.64 -18.10
N GLU A 46 7.35 -13.65 -18.98
CA GLU A 46 7.71 -13.87 -20.39
C GLU A 46 9.08 -14.54 -20.56
N LYS A 47 10.03 -14.18 -19.71
CA LYS A 47 11.42 -14.64 -19.77
C LYS A 47 11.62 -16.00 -19.11
N THR A 48 10.96 -16.26 -17.98
CA THR A 48 11.22 -17.43 -17.12
C THR A 48 10.06 -18.41 -17.02
N GLY A 49 8.88 -18.04 -17.50
CA GLY A 49 7.63 -18.82 -17.37
C GLY A 49 6.90 -18.61 -16.04
N THR A 50 7.45 -17.83 -15.10
CA THR A 50 6.81 -17.49 -13.82
C THR A 50 6.91 -16.01 -13.52
N PRO A 51 5.82 -15.35 -13.03
CA PRO A 51 5.88 -13.94 -12.65
C PRO A 51 6.60 -13.69 -11.32
N LEU A 52 6.87 -14.72 -10.54
CA LEU A 52 7.56 -14.65 -9.26
C LEU A 52 8.44 -15.90 -9.08
N PRO A 53 9.72 -15.85 -9.48
CA PRO A 53 10.65 -16.94 -9.26
C PRO A 53 10.92 -17.22 -7.78
N ASP A 54 11.20 -18.48 -7.44
CA ASP A 54 11.55 -18.88 -6.08
C ASP A 54 12.83 -18.18 -5.60
N GLU A 55 13.78 -17.91 -6.48
CA GLU A 55 15.00 -17.16 -6.19
C GLU A 55 14.71 -15.75 -5.65
N THR A 56 13.68 -15.10 -6.17
CA THR A 56 13.24 -13.79 -5.68
C THR A 56 12.68 -13.90 -4.27
N ILE A 57 11.87 -14.90 -3.99
CA ILE A 57 11.35 -15.18 -2.64
C ILE A 57 12.49 -15.45 -1.67
N GLU A 58 13.46 -16.28 -2.07
CA GLU A 58 14.60 -16.62 -1.23
C GLU A 58 15.54 -15.42 -1.00
N ALA A 59 15.69 -14.51 -1.97
CA ALA A 59 16.40 -13.26 -1.78
C ALA A 59 15.73 -12.37 -0.70
N VAL A 60 14.39 -12.23 -0.76
CA VAL A 60 13.65 -11.48 0.26
C VAL A 60 13.75 -12.14 1.64
N LYS A 61 13.66 -13.46 1.72
CA LYS A 61 13.82 -14.20 2.99
C LYS A 61 15.22 -14.02 3.60
N ARG A 62 16.24 -14.05 2.78
CA ARG A 62 17.64 -13.86 3.21
C ARG A 62 17.88 -12.46 3.74
N ASN A 63 17.44 -11.46 3.01
CA ASN A 63 17.65 -10.04 3.34
C ASN A 63 16.60 -9.48 4.33
N LYS A 64 15.47 -10.17 4.50
CA LYS A 64 14.32 -9.80 5.35
C LYS A 64 13.58 -8.53 4.93
N VAL A 65 14.22 -7.66 4.20
CA VAL A 65 13.69 -6.38 3.70
C VAL A 65 13.83 -6.33 2.19
N ALA A 66 12.75 -5.91 1.54
CA ALA A 66 12.74 -5.64 0.11
C ALA A 66 12.06 -4.32 -0.20
N ILE A 67 12.45 -3.70 -1.32
CA ILE A 67 11.68 -2.62 -1.96
C ILE A 67 11.34 -3.05 -3.38
N LYS A 68 10.12 -2.73 -3.80
CA LYS A 68 9.57 -3.24 -5.05
C LYS A 68 8.87 -2.12 -5.82
N GLY A 69 9.23 -1.97 -7.09
CA GLY A 69 8.45 -1.23 -8.07
C GLY A 69 7.13 -1.94 -8.42
N PRO A 70 6.29 -1.33 -9.25
CA PRO A 70 5.00 -1.88 -9.63
C PRO A 70 5.14 -3.15 -10.47
N CYS A 71 4.23 -4.12 -10.27
CA CYS A 71 4.12 -5.32 -11.10
C CYS A 71 2.75 -5.34 -11.79
N THR A 72 2.74 -5.62 -13.08
CA THR A 72 1.51 -5.75 -13.86
C THR A 72 0.79 -7.05 -13.53
N THR A 73 -0.51 -6.96 -13.23
CA THR A 73 -1.39 -8.12 -13.09
C THR A 73 -2.40 -8.10 -14.23
N PRO A 74 -2.48 -9.16 -15.07
CA PRO A 74 -3.47 -9.25 -16.15
C PRO A 74 -4.89 -9.22 -15.59
N VAL A 75 -5.81 -8.56 -16.32
CA VAL A 75 -7.23 -8.50 -15.95
C VAL A 75 -7.98 -9.69 -16.59
N GLY A 76 -8.77 -10.38 -15.81
CA GLY A 76 -9.67 -11.47 -16.25
C GLY A 76 -8.98 -12.82 -16.40
N THR A 77 -7.92 -12.92 -17.18
CA THR A 77 -7.19 -14.19 -17.43
C THR A 77 -5.69 -13.99 -17.26
N GLY A 78 -4.95 -15.07 -17.01
CA GLY A 78 -3.49 -15.03 -16.83
C GLY A 78 -3.05 -15.42 -15.44
N PHE A 79 -1.84 -15.00 -15.04
CA PHE A 79 -1.28 -15.33 -13.72
C PHE A 79 -1.87 -14.44 -12.60
N ARG A 80 -1.88 -14.99 -11.38
CA ARG A 80 -2.32 -14.26 -10.18
C ARG A 80 -1.31 -13.18 -9.80
N SER A 81 -1.79 -12.13 -9.13
CA SER A 81 -0.99 -10.99 -8.68
C SER A 81 0.27 -11.41 -7.92
N VAL A 82 1.42 -10.92 -8.39
CA VAL A 82 2.73 -11.04 -7.71
C VAL A 82 2.66 -10.48 -6.29
N ASN A 83 1.97 -9.35 -6.11
CA ASN A 83 1.81 -8.74 -4.79
C ASN A 83 1.08 -9.66 -3.82
N VAL A 84 -0.01 -10.29 -4.26
CA VAL A 84 -0.77 -11.24 -3.44
C VAL A 84 0.07 -12.49 -3.14
N ALA A 85 0.86 -12.98 -4.11
CA ALA A 85 1.74 -14.12 -3.90
C ALA A 85 2.83 -13.81 -2.86
N LEU A 86 3.51 -12.66 -2.96
CA LEU A 86 4.51 -12.22 -1.98
C LEU A 86 3.91 -12.08 -0.57
N ARG A 87 2.74 -11.44 -0.45
CA ARG A 87 2.04 -11.24 0.83
C ARG A 87 1.73 -12.56 1.52
N LYS A 88 1.24 -13.55 0.76
CA LYS A 88 0.92 -14.89 1.29
C LYS A 88 2.18 -15.68 1.64
N THR A 89 3.17 -15.73 0.75
CA THR A 89 4.38 -16.54 0.93
C THR A 89 5.27 -16.06 2.08
N LEU A 90 5.28 -14.74 2.33
CA LEU A 90 6.10 -14.11 3.36
C LEU A 90 5.30 -13.71 4.61
N ASP A 91 4.03 -14.11 4.70
CA ASP A 91 3.10 -13.76 5.82
C ASP A 91 3.09 -12.25 6.13
N LEU A 92 2.96 -11.42 5.08
CA LEU A 92 2.91 -9.97 5.19
C LEU A 92 1.47 -9.54 5.49
N TYR A 93 1.03 -9.72 6.73
CA TYR A 93 -0.37 -9.55 7.14
C TYR A 93 -0.82 -8.08 7.26
N VAL A 94 0.10 -7.13 7.25
CA VAL A 94 -0.18 -5.69 7.29
C VAL A 94 0.13 -5.05 5.95
N CYS A 95 -0.80 -4.27 5.39
CA CYS A 95 -0.51 -3.27 4.38
C CYS A 95 -0.66 -1.88 5.02
N LEU A 96 0.45 -1.16 5.15
CA LEU A 96 0.54 0.15 5.77
C LEU A 96 0.64 1.23 4.70
N ARG A 97 -0.27 2.19 4.71
CA ARG A 97 -0.36 3.28 3.72
C ARG A 97 -0.54 4.62 4.43
N PRO A 98 0.54 5.35 4.73
CA PRO A 98 0.44 6.73 5.21
C PRO A 98 -0.14 7.64 4.12
N VAL A 99 -1.02 8.54 4.51
CA VAL A 99 -1.67 9.52 3.64
C VAL A 99 -1.41 10.90 4.22
N LEU A 100 -0.54 11.64 3.56
CA LEU A 100 -0.08 12.94 4.03
C LEU A 100 -0.25 13.98 2.93
N SER A 101 -0.92 15.08 3.23
CA SER A 101 -0.96 16.25 2.33
C SER A 101 0.44 16.81 2.15
N MET A 102 0.76 17.12 0.90
CA MET A 102 2.04 17.70 0.53
C MET A 102 1.79 19.06 -0.13
N PRO A 103 2.31 20.17 0.42
CA PRO A 103 2.17 21.48 -0.20
C PRO A 103 2.66 21.46 -1.65
N GLY A 104 1.84 21.94 -2.58
CA GLY A 104 2.17 21.93 -4.03
C GLY A 104 1.83 20.63 -4.78
N ALA A 105 1.35 19.59 -4.13
CA ALA A 105 0.96 18.34 -4.79
C ALA A 105 -0.43 18.37 -5.46
N GLY A 106 -1.22 19.44 -5.25
CA GLY A 106 -2.54 19.59 -5.86
C GLY A 106 -3.63 18.73 -5.22
N GLY A 107 -3.46 18.32 -3.97
CA GLY A 107 -4.48 17.66 -3.18
C GLY A 107 -5.68 18.57 -2.90
N ARG A 108 -6.82 17.96 -2.57
CA ARG A 108 -8.04 18.67 -2.19
C ARG A 108 -7.91 19.36 -0.84
N TYR A 109 -7.09 18.81 0.05
CA TYR A 109 -6.86 19.26 1.42
C TYR A 109 -5.37 19.43 1.68
N ASP A 110 -5.02 20.46 2.45
CA ASP A 110 -3.63 20.82 2.74
C ASP A 110 -3.14 20.23 4.08
N ASP A 111 -4.02 19.64 4.87
CA ASP A 111 -3.79 19.24 6.26
C ASP A 111 -4.14 17.77 6.58
N VAL A 112 -4.28 16.92 5.55
CA VAL A 112 -4.50 15.48 5.77
C VAL A 112 -3.23 14.86 6.32
N ASP A 113 -3.36 14.19 7.46
CA ASP A 113 -2.32 13.35 8.06
C ASP A 113 -2.96 12.15 8.74
N LEU A 114 -3.18 11.08 7.98
CA LEU A 114 -3.75 9.84 8.50
C LEU A 114 -3.00 8.60 7.98
N VAL A 115 -3.25 7.48 8.61
CA VAL A 115 -2.60 6.22 8.25
C VAL A 115 -3.65 5.13 8.08
N ILE A 116 -3.60 4.46 6.94
CA ILE A 116 -4.43 3.29 6.65
C ILE A 116 -3.65 2.03 6.99
N VAL A 117 -4.22 1.22 7.86
CA VAL A 117 -3.74 -0.11 8.24
C VAL A 117 -4.72 -1.13 7.67
N ARG A 118 -4.36 -1.74 6.55
CA ARG A 118 -5.17 -2.70 5.81
C ARG A 118 -4.75 -4.11 6.16
N GLU A 119 -5.70 -4.96 6.54
CA GLU A 119 -5.48 -6.40 6.63
C GLU A 119 -5.10 -6.95 5.24
N ASN A 120 -4.20 -7.92 5.17
CA ASN A 120 -3.54 -8.27 3.92
C ASN A 120 -3.52 -9.77 3.60
N SER A 121 -4.11 -10.62 4.45
CA SER A 121 -4.00 -12.08 4.36
C SER A 121 -5.29 -12.81 4.00
N GLU A 122 -6.45 -12.24 4.28
CA GLU A 122 -7.75 -12.86 4.09
C GLU A 122 -8.75 -11.97 3.33
N ASP A 123 -10.03 -12.05 3.62
CA ASP A 123 -11.12 -11.36 2.92
C ASP A 123 -11.28 -11.90 1.48
N LEU A 124 -11.83 -11.14 0.55
CA LEU A 124 -11.98 -11.52 -0.85
C LEU A 124 -10.63 -11.76 -1.55
N TYR A 125 -9.55 -11.16 -1.06
CA TYR A 125 -8.18 -11.40 -1.52
C TYR A 125 -7.63 -12.79 -1.15
N ALA A 126 -8.34 -13.57 -0.33
CA ALA A 126 -8.04 -15.00 -0.14
C ALA A 126 -8.12 -15.76 -1.47
N GLY A 127 -8.92 -15.28 -2.43
CA GLY A 127 -9.07 -15.87 -3.76
C GLY A 127 -9.79 -17.22 -3.73
N VAL A 128 -10.74 -17.36 -2.80
CA VAL A 128 -11.63 -18.53 -2.75
C VAL A 128 -12.84 -18.25 -3.63
N GLU A 129 -12.79 -18.75 -4.86
CA GLU A 129 -13.74 -18.40 -5.90
C GLU A 129 -14.26 -19.65 -6.63
N PHE A 130 -15.48 -19.55 -7.14
CA PHE A 130 -16.16 -20.58 -7.91
C PHE A 130 -16.75 -19.96 -9.16
N GLU A 131 -16.36 -20.50 -10.32
CA GLU A 131 -16.82 -20.07 -11.64
C GLU A 131 -18.31 -20.43 -11.82
N GLU A 132 -19.05 -19.55 -12.47
CA GLU A 132 -20.45 -19.78 -12.78
C GLU A 132 -20.63 -21.04 -13.64
N GLY A 133 -21.70 -21.79 -13.37
CA GLY A 133 -21.99 -23.05 -14.08
C GLY A 133 -21.08 -24.22 -13.71
N SER A 134 -20.04 -24.03 -12.88
CA SER A 134 -19.19 -25.12 -12.43
C SER A 134 -19.93 -26.07 -11.45
N GLU A 135 -19.50 -27.33 -11.42
CA GLU A 135 -20.02 -28.29 -10.46
C GLU A 135 -19.80 -27.85 -9.00
N ALA A 136 -18.67 -27.21 -8.72
CA ALA A 136 -18.32 -26.69 -7.40
C ALA A 136 -19.26 -25.54 -7.00
N ALA A 137 -19.52 -24.57 -7.90
CA ALA A 137 -20.51 -23.51 -7.66
C ALA A 137 -21.89 -24.08 -7.39
N SER A 138 -22.34 -25.04 -8.20
CA SER A 138 -23.65 -25.71 -8.04
C SER A 138 -23.78 -26.41 -6.69
N LYS A 139 -22.73 -27.10 -6.21
CA LYS A 139 -22.69 -27.74 -4.89
C LYS A 139 -22.78 -26.70 -3.77
N LEU A 140 -22.05 -25.57 -3.91
CA LEU A 140 -22.08 -24.51 -2.89
C LEU A 140 -23.44 -23.83 -2.83
N ILE A 141 -24.07 -23.54 -3.99
CA ILE A 141 -25.42 -22.98 -4.09
C ILE A 141 -26.41 -23.88 -3.35
N LYS A 142 -26.38 -25.17 -3.68
CA LYS A 142 -27.25 -26.16 -3.02
C LYS A 142 -27.00 -26.24 -1.52
N PHE A 143 -25.75 -26.24 -1.08
CA PHE A 143 -25.40 -26.22 0.33
C PHE A 143 -26.00 -25.01 1.06
N CYS A 144 -25.88 -23.80 0.48
CA CYS A 144 -26.47 -22.59 1.05
C CYS A 144 -28.00 -22.67 1.17
N GLU A 145 -28.68 -23.28 0.19
CA GLU A 145 -30.11 -23.48 0.20
C GLU A 145 -30.52 -24.50 1.28
N ASP A 146 -29.85 -25.67 1.31
CA ASP A 146 -30.10 -26.75 2.25
C ASP A 146 -29.91 -26.32 3.71
N GLU A 147 -28.92 -25.46 3.99
CA GLU A 147 -28.63 -24.89 5.31
C GLU A 147 -29.49 -23.64 5.63
N GLY A 148 -30.36 -23.21 4.73
CA GLY A 148 -31.21 -22.02 4.93
C GLY A 148 -30.43 -20.71 4.99
N ALA A 149 -29.20 -20.66 4.43
CA ALA A 149 -28.38 -19.47 4.42
C ALA A 149 -28.84 -18.42 3.40
N GLY A 150 -29.70 -18.81 2.47
CA GLY A 150 -30.28 -17.93 1.44
C GLY A 150 -30.28 -18.60 0.07
N VAL A 151 -30.93 -17.93 -0.89
CA VAL A 151 -31.02 -18.42 -2.27
C VAL A 151 -30.03 -17.66 -3.14
N ILE A 152 -29.13 -18.37 -3.78
CA ILE A 152 -28.18 -17.84 -4.78
C ILE A 152 -28.69 -18.25 -6.17
N ARG A 153 -28.64 -17.34 -7.14
CA ARG A 153 -29.02 -17.64 -8.52
C ARG A 153 -28.09 -18.70 -9.12
N PRO A 154 -28.61 -19.67 -9.91
CA PRO A 154 -27.81 -20.78 -10.42
C PRO A 154 -26.73 -20.36 -11.44
N ASP A 155 -26.84 -19.18 -12.03
CA ASP A 155 -25.91 -18.55 -12.97
C ASP A 155 -24.93 -17.57 -12.29
N SER A 156 -24.65 -17.78 -11.00
CA SER A 156 -23.75 -16.89 -10.24
C SER A 156 -22.32 -17.42 -10.21
N GLY A 157 -21.34 -16.51 -10.45
CA GLY A 157 -19.98 -16.68 -9.94
C GLY A 157 -19.94 -16.31 -8.44
N ILE A 158 -19.15 -17.01 -7.64
CA ILE A 158 -19.16 -16.85 -6.18
C ILE A 158 -17.75 -16.63 -5.65
N SER A 159 -17.56 -15.56 -4.85
CA SER A 159 -16.36 -15.34 -4.05
C SER A 159 -16.70 -15.43 -2.58
N ILE A 160 -15.88 -16.11 -1.79
CA ILE A 160 -16.05 -16.23 -0.33
C ILE A 160 -15.22 -15.16 0.38
N LYS A 161 -15.86 -14.43 1.29
CA LYS A 161 -15.24 -13.43 2.16
C LYS A 161 -15.00 -14.01 3.57
N PRO A 162 -13.85 -14.65 3.82
CA PRO A 162 -13.51 -15.10 5.16
C PRO A 162 -12.97 -13.94 6.00
N ILE A 163 -13.41 -13.82 7.26
CA ILE A 163 -12.84 -12.94 8.28
C ILE A 163 -12.62 -13.77 9.52
N SER A 164 -11.39 -13.82 10.02
CA SER A 164 -11.01 -14.61 11.18
C SER A 164 -10.73 -13.77 12.42
N VAL A 165 -10.88 -14.35 13.59
CA VAL A 165 -10.49 -13.72 14.86
C VAL A 165 -8.99 -13.45 14.87
N THR A 166 -8.18 -14.42 14.42
CA THR A 166 -6.71 -14.32 14.46
C THR A 166 -6.19 -13.18 13.59
N ALA A 167 -6.60 -13.10 12.32
CA ALA A 167 -6.16 -12.04 11.43
C ALA A 167 -6.66 -10.68 11.91
N THR A 168 -7.91 -10.60 12.37
CA THR A 168 -8.46 -9.37 12.94
C THR A 168 -7.68 -8.91 14.18
N GLN A 169 -7.36 -9.80 15.11
CA GLN A 169 -6.55 -9.46 16.29
C GLN A 169 -5.17 -8.94 15.89
N ASN A 170 -4.51 -9.58 14.94
CA ASN A 170 -3.18 -9.20 14.49
C ASN A 170 -3.18 -7.79 13.88
N ILE A 171 -4.11 -7.52 12.96
CA ILE A 171 -4.14 -6.22 12.27
C ILE A 171 -4.58 -5.09 13.19
N VAL A 172 -5.52 -5.32 14.08
CA VAL A 172 -5.98 -4.30 15.04
C VAL A 172 -4.91 -4.00 16.08
N ARG A 173 -4.22 -5.02 16.64
CA ARG A 173 -3.07 -4.79 17.52
C ARG A 173 -1.96 -4.00 16.81
N TYR A 174 -1.65 -4.35 15.56
CA TYR A 174 -0.68 -3.58 14.80
C TYR A 174 -1.07 -2.11 14.69
N ALA A 175 -2.35 -1.80 14.41
CA ALA A 175 -2.83 -0.43 14.32
C ALA A 175 -2.64 0.35 15.64
N PHE A 176 -2.92 -0.28 16.78
CA PHE A 176 -2.70 0.34 18.10
C PHE A 176 -1.22 0.51 18.44
N GLU A 177 -0.40 -0.51 18.19
CA GLU A 177 1.06 -0.42 18.42
C GLU A 177 1.70 0.63 17.50
N TYR A 178 1.25 0.71 16.26
CA TYR A 178 1.65 1.78 15.35
C TYR A 178 1.26 3.16 15.92
N ALA A 179 0.03 3.32 16.38
CA ALA A 179 -0.45 4.56 16.99
C ALA A 179 0.43 4.96 18.17
N LEU A 180 0.72 4.05 19.08
CA LEU A 180 1.59 4.32 20.24
C LEU A 180 3.02 4.70 19.83
N LYS A 181 3.60 3.95 18.90
CA LYS A 181 4.97 4.19 18.43
C LYS A 181 5.15 5.55 17.76
N HIS A 182 4.11 6.02 17.07
CA HIS A 182 4.15 7.26 16.27
C HIS A 182 3.40 8.44 16.92
N GLY A 183 2.99 8.30 18.19
CA GLY A 183 2.30 9.38 18.93
C GLY A 183 0.91 9.72 18.39
N ARG A 184 0.29 8.79 17.63
CA ARG A 184 -1.08 8.90 17.13
C ARG A 184 -2.07 8.71 18.28
N LYS A 185 -3.22 9.34 18.20
CA LYS A 185 -4.15 9.46 19.33
C LYS A 185 -5.38 8.55 19.21
N LYS A 186 -5.76 8.19 17.99
CA LYS A 186 -7.00 7.48 17.73
C LYS A 186 -6.84 6.36 16.69
N VAL A 187 -7.50 5.22 16.95
CA VAL A 187 -7.68 4.12 15.99
C VAL A 187 -9.17 4.02 15.66
N THR A 188 -9.52 4.08 14.39
CA THR A 188 -10.88 3.88 13.88
C THR A 188 -10.97 2.55 13.15
N ALA A 189 -11.91 1.68 13.51
CA ALA A 189 -12.18 0.43 12.77
C ALA A 189 -13.30 0.64 11.74
N ALA A 190 -13.03 0.42 10.46
CA ALA A 190 -14.04 0.56 9.41
C ALA A 190 -14.60 -0.82 8.98
N HIS A 191 -15.92 -0.94 8.85
CA HIS A 191 -16.63 -2.20 8.65
C HIS A 191 -17.99 -2.03 7.98
N LYS A 192 -18.65 -3.13 7.59
CA LYS A 192 -20.05 -3.16 7.13
C LYS A 192 -20.91 -4.11 7.97
N ALA A 193 -20.71 -4.14 9.29
CA ALA A 193 -21.36 -5.05 10.23
C ALA A 193 -22.90 -4.88 10.33
N ASN A 194 -23.46 -3.77 9.85
CA ASN A 194 -24.91 -3.60 9.72
C ASN A 194 -25.52 -4.51 8.64
N ILE A 195 -24.74 -4.97 7.67
CA ILE A 195 -25.13 -5.91 6.59
C ILE A 195 -24.52 -7.27 6.84
N MET A 196 -23.18 -7.37 6.91
CA MET A 196 -22.46 -8.62 7.07
C MET A 196 -22.27 -8.97 8.56
N LYS A 197 -23.34 -9.56 9.16
CA LYS A 197 -23.40 -9.82 10.61
C LYS A 197 -22.35 -10.80 11.11
N TYR A 198 -21.94 -11.77 10.28
CA TYR A 198 -21.01 -12.82 10.67
C TYR A 198 -19.56 -12.47 10.36
N SER A 199 -19.23 -12.01 9.18
CA SER A 199 -17.85 -11.63 8.81
C SER A 199 -17.47 -10.26 9.40
N ASP A 200 -18.07 -9.17 8.93
CA ASP A 200 -17.74 -7.83 9.42
C ASP A 200 -18.18 -7.60 10.87
N GLY A 201 -19.25 -8.30 11.31
CA GLY A 201 -19.64 -8.31 12.71
C GLY A 201 -18.61 -9.00 13.60
N LEU A 202 -17.91 -10.03 13.11
CA LEU A 202 -16.77 -10.63 13.80
C LEU A 202 -15.60 -9.66 13.86
N PHE A 203 -15.24 -9.03 12.73
CA PHE A 203 -14.21 -8.00 12.70
C PHE A 203 -14.46 -6.92 13.76
N LEU A 204 -15.65 -6.33 13.76
CA LEU A 204 -16.01 -5.27 14.71
C LEU A 204 -15.94 -5.72 16.18
N ARG A 205 -16.50 -6.90 16.50
CA ARG A 205 -16.45 -7.42 17.89
C ARG A 205 -15.00 -7.63 18.32
N THR A 206 -14.19 -8.27 17.48
CA THR A 206 -12.79 -8.54 17.77
C THR A 206 -11.99 -7.24 17.91
N ALA A 207 -12.23 -6.24 17.04
CA ALA A 207 -11.59 -4.94 17.15
C ALA A 207 -11.91 -4.24 18.46
N ARG A 208 -13.17 -4.27 18.89
CA ARG A 208 -13.62 -3.72 20.19
C ARG A 208 -13.00 -4.44 21.39
N GLU A 209 -12.80 -5.77 21.31
CA GLU A 209 -12.12 -6.53 22.37
C GLU A 209 -10.64 -6.16 22.47
N VAL A 210 -9.93 -6.08 21.34
CA VAL A 210 -8.53 -5.64 21.31
C VAL A 210 -8.39 -4.19 21.81
N ALA A 211 -9.31 -3.30 21.45
CA ALA A 211 -9.28 -1.90 21.88
C ALA A 211 -9.25 -1.73 23.40
N LYS A 212 -9.87 -2.66 24.17
CA LYS A 212 -9.82 -2.63 25.64
C LYS A 212 -8.41 -2.75 26.20
N GLU A 213 -7.50 -3.42 25.48
CA GLU A 213 -6.09 -3.56 25.87
C GLU A 213 -5.36 -2.20 25.85
N TYR A 214 -5.92 -1.18 25.14
CA TYR A 214 -5.32 0.12 24.88
C TYR A 214 -6.12 1.32 25.40
N GLU A 215 -7.27 1.11 26.03
CA GLU A 215 -8.30 2.10 26.40
C GLU A 215 -7.74 3.35 27.11
N ALA A 216 -6.71 3.19 27.98
CA ALA A 216 -6.09 4.31 28.69
C ALA A 216 -5.06 5.09 27.87
N ARG A 217 -4.72 4.65 26.66
CA ARG A 217 -3.57 5.14 25.90
C ARG A 217 -3.93 5.68 24.52
N VAL A 218 -4.89 5.07 23.84
CA VAL A 218 -5.32 5.40 22.47
C VAL A 218 -6.82 5.37 22.40
N GLU A 219 -7.44 6.41 21.87
CA GLU A 219 -8.88 6.46 21.62
C GLU A 219 -9.29 5.44 20.56
N PHE A 220 -10.48 4.85 20.71
CA PHE A 220 -11.03 3.93 19.72
C PHE A 220 -12.45 4.32 19.33
N ASP A 221 -12.73 4.31 18.03
CA ASP A 221 -14.07 4.37 17.50
C ASP A 221 -14.25 3.42 16.30
N ASP A 222 -15.48 3.31 15.80
CA ASP A 222 -15.77 2.52 14.60
C ASP A 222 -16.66 3.29 13.63
N ARG A 223 -16.55 2.96 12.34
CA ARG A 223 -17.33 3.57 11.26
C ARG A 223 -17.83 2.51 10.28
N ILE A 224 -19.06 2.68 9.83
CA ILE A 224 -19.56 1.94 8.66
C ILE A 224 -18.85 2.47 7.42
N ILE A 225 -18.35 1.56 6.56
CA ILE A 225 -17.44 1.87 5.45
C ILE A 225 -17.97 2.96 4.49
N ASP A 226 -19.24 2.94 4.14
CA ASP A 226 -19.83 3.97 3.28
C ASP A 226 -19.86 5.34 3.97
N ALA A 227 -20.16 5.39 5.27
CA ALA A 227 -20.07 6.62 6.05
C ALA A 227 -18.62 7.08 6.21
N PHE A 228 -17.66 6.15 6.34
CA PHE A 228 -16.24 6.47 6.32
C PHE A 228 -15.85 7.15 5.01
N CYS A 229 -16.18 6.55 3.85
CA CYS A 229 -15.86 7.13 2.55
C CYS A 229 -16.45 8.53 2.35
N MET A 230 -17.71 8.74 2.77
CA MET A 230 -18.34 10.05 2.74
C MET A 230 -17.59 11.06 3.62
N ASN A 231 -17.27 10.68 4.85
CA ASN A 231 -16.59 11.57 5.80
C ASN A 231 -15.15 11.88 5.37
N MET A 232 -14.44 10.93 4.73
CA MET A 232 -13.12 11.19 4.14
C MET A 232 -13.15 12.32 3.11
N VAL A 233 -14.26 12.44 2.36
CA VAL A 233 -14.43 13.51 1.35
C VAL A 233 -14.91 14.82 1.97
N ILE A 234 -15.65 14.78 3.09
CA ILE A 234 -16.20 15.97 3.75
C ILE A 234 -15.17 16.59 4.69
N ASP A 235 -14.57 15.77 5.55
CA ASP A 235 -13.62 16.19 6.59
C ASP A 235 -12.69 15.01 6.96
N PRO A 236 -11.56 14.85 6.28
CA PRO A 236 -10.60 13.78 6.59
C PRO A 236 -9.88 13.96 7.94
N SER A 237 -9.88 15.16 8.53
CA SER A 237 -9.17 15.48 9.79
C SER A 237 -9.71 14.72 11.01
N GLN A 238 -10.93 14.17 10.91
CA GLN A 238 -11.52 13.36 11.96
C GLN A 238 -10.89 11.96 12.09
N PHE A 239 -10.03 11.56 11.15
CA PHE A 239 -9.34 10.27 11.16
C PHE A 239 -7.85 10.42 11.45
N ASP A 240 -7.28 9.45 12.17
CA ASP A 240 -5.85 9.43 12.51
C ASP A 240 -5.23 8.09 12.04
N VAL A 241 -5.45 6.98 12.73
CA VAL A 241 -5.12 5.65 12.23
C VAL A 241 -6.43 4.90 11.95
N VAL A 242 -6.57 4.36 10.73
CA VAL A 242 -7.80 3.64 10.37
C VAL A 242 -7.47 2.21 9.98
N VAL A 243 -8.10 1.23 10.63
CA VAL A 243 -7.90 -0.19 10.38
C VAL A 243 -9.07 -0.79 9.61
N PHE A 244 -8.75 -1.61 8.60
CA PHE A 244 -9.71 -2.17 7.65
C PHE A 244 -9.52 -3.67 7.43
N PRO A 245 -10.61 -4.41 7.11
CA PRO A 245 -10.54 -5.61 6.29
C PRO A 245 -9.89 -5.33 4.94
N ASN A 246 -9.42 -6.36 4.27
CA ASN A 246 -8.55 -6.26 3.10
C ASN A 246 -9.16 -5.42 1.96
N LEU A 247 -10.31 -5.78 1.42
CA LEU A 247 -10.91 -5.09 0.27
C LEU A 247 -11.25 -3.62 0.59
N TYR A 248 -11.80 -3.35 1.76
CA TYR A 248 -12.13 -1.97 2.12
C TYR A 248 -10.89 -1.11 2.27
N GLY A 249 -9.80 -1.67 2.85
CA GLY A 249 -8.54 -0.97 2.95
C GLY A 249 -7.92 -0.65 1.60
N ASP A 250 -8.10 -1.52 0.60
CA ASP A 250 -7.67 -1.25 -0.77
C ASP A 250 -8.39 -0.04 -1.37
N ILE A 251 -9.72 -0.08 -1.38
CA ILE A 251 -10.55 1.00 -1.92
C ILE A 251 -10.34 2.32 -1.16
N ALA A 252 -10.31 2.24 0.17
CA ALA A 252 -10.18 3.42 1.03
C ALA A 252 -8.82 4.11 0.88
N SER A 253 -7.74 3.36 0.67
CA SER A 253 -6.40 3.94 0.50
C SER A 253 -6.25 4.67 -0.83
N ASP A 254 -6.86 4.18 -1.91
CA ASP A 254 -6.84 4.87 -3.20
C ASP A 254 -7.71 6.14 -3.16
N LEU A 255 -8.87 6.08 -2.49
CA LEU A 255 -9.67 7.27 -2.20
C LEU A 255 -8.84 8.32 -1.43
N ALA A 256 -8.17 7.90 -0.36
CA ALA A 256 -7.35 8.77 0.47
C ALA A 256 -6.16 9.38 -0.30
N ALA A 257 -5.47 8.57 -1.12
CA ALA A 257 -4.41 9.05 -2.00
C ALA A 257 -4.91 10.13 -2.97
N GLY A 258 -6.12 9.95 -3.52
CA GLY A 258 -6.77 10.94 -4.38
C GLY A 258 -7.02 12.30 -3.69
N LEU A 259 -7.26 12.32 -2.38
CA LEU A 259 -7.48 13.54 -1.61
C LEU A 259 -6.20 14.36 -1.40
N VAL A 260 -5.03 13.74 -1.44
CA VAL A 260 -3.74 14.40 -1.17
C VAL A 260 -2.89 14.68 -2.41
N GLY A 261 -3.34 14.30 -3.61
CA GLY A 261 -2.63 14.59 -4.86
C GLY A 261 -2.44 13.39 -5.79
N GLY A 262 -2.89 12.21 -5.39
CA GLY A 262 -2.93 11.01 -6.22
C GLY A 262 -1.91 9.93 -5.85
N LEU A 263 -1.95 8.82 -6.61
CA LEU A 263 -1.14 7.64 -6.34
C LEU A 263 0.36 7.85 -6.57
N GLY A 264 0.76 8.82 -7.41
CA GLY A 264 2.17 9.12 -7.69
C GLY A 264 2.99 9.60 -6.49
N ILE A 265 2.31 9.95 -5.38
CA ILE A 265 2.95 10.36 -4.13
C ILE A 265 2.62 9.44 -2.95
N ALA A 266 1.87 8.37 -3.18
CA ALA A 266 1.36 7.48 -2.13
C ALA A 266 2.34 6.30 -1.87
N PRO A 267 3.06 6.31 -0.73
CA PRO A 267 3.93 5.22 -0.35
C PRO A 267 3.15 4.08 0.31
N GLY A 268 3.77 2.91 0.36
CA GLY A 268 3.23 1.77 1.06
C GLY A 268 4.27 0.79 1.58
N ALA A 269 3.85 -0.04 2.53
CA ALA A 269 4.64 -1.14 3.04
C ALA A 269 3.75 -2.35 3.32
N ASN A 270 4.26 -3.54 3.01
CA ASN A 270 3.66 -4.80 3.42
C ASN A 270 4.55 -5.41 4.50
N ILE A 271 4.02 -5.61 5.70
CA ILE A 271 4.80 -5.94 6.89
C ILE A 271 4.29 -7.26 7.50
N GLY A 272 5.20 -8.17 7.72
CA GLY A 272 5.01 -9.40 8.49
C GLY A 272 5.79 -9.36 9.80
N LYS A 273 5.87 -10.52 10.45
CA LYS A 273 6.67 -10.67 11.68
C LYS A 273 8.17 -10.70 11.41
N GLU A 274 8.56 -11.27 10.27
CA GLU A 274 9.98 -11.50 9.92
C GLU A 274 10.42 -10.70 8.70
N TYR A 275 9.49 -10.36 7.81
CA TYR A 275 9.77 -9.77 6.50
C TYR A 275 8.99 -8.48 6.31
N ALA A 276 9.59 -7.56 5.53
CA ALA A 276 8.92 -6.34 5.10
C ALA A 276 9.21 -6.07 3.62
N VAL A 277 8.17 -5.73 2.85
CA VAL A 277 8.28 -5.35 1.43
C VAL A 277 7.66 -3.96 1.27
N PHE A 278 8.47 -3.00 0.88
CA PHE A 278 8.07 -1.62 0.63
C PHE A 278 7.73 -1.45 -0.84
N GLU A 279 6.67 -0.75 -1.16
CA GLU A 279 6.21 -0.55 -2.54
C GLU A 279 5.37 0.71 -2.67
N ALA A 280 5.45 1.37 -3.83
CA ALA A 280 4.50 2.41 -4.21
C ALA A 280 3.10 1.83 -4.40
N VAL A 281 2.05 2.63 -4.15
CA VAL A 281 0.66 2.19 -4.30
C VAL A 281 0.24 2.13 -5.77
N HIS A 282 0.83 2.94 -6.65
CA HIS A 282 0.50 3.01 -8.07
C HIS A 282 0.85 1.72 -8.85
N GLY A 283 0.20 1.52 -10.00
CA GLY A 283 0.50 0.44 -10.94
C GLY A 283 1.70 0.74 -11.86
N SER A 284 1.91 -0.14 -12.82
CA SER A 284 3.06 -0.13 -13.75
C SER A 284 2.97 0.92 -14.88
N ALA A 285 1.83 1.57 -15.09
CA ALA A 285 1.59 2.60 -16.10
C ALA A 285 2.30 2.35 -17.46
N PRO A 286 1.95 1.24 -18.16
CA PRO A 286 2.68 0.79 -19.36
C PRO A 286 2.63 1.81 -20.51
N ASP A 287 1.65 2.70 -20.54
CA ASP A 287 1.46 3.77 -21.52
C ASP A 287 2.56 4.83 -21.48
N ILE A 288 3.21 5.05 -20.34
CA ILE A 288 4.30 6.02 -20.17
C ILE A 288 5.65 5.36 -19.86
N ALA A 289 5.70 4.04 -19.78
CA ALA A 289 6.93 3.30 -19.48
C ALA A 289 8.06 3.61 -20.45
N GLY A 290 9.28 3.84 -19.93
CA GLY A 290 10.47 4.16 -20.72
C GLY A 290 10.47 5.56 -21.35
N GLN A 291 9.49 6.42 -21.03
CA GLN A 291 9.41 7.78 -21.55
C GLN A 291 10.00 8.85 -20.62
N ASN A 292 10.57 8.43 -19.49
CA ASN A 292 11.13 9.35 -18.48
C ASN A 292 10.09 10.36 -17.95
N LYS A 293 8.83 9.95 -17.81
CA LYS A 293 7.70 10.80 -17.39
C LYS A 293 7.13 10.44 -16.03
N ALA A 294 7.51 9.30 -15.48
CA ALA A 294 6.97 8.81 -14.22
C ALA A 294 7.35 9.72 -13.05
N ASN A 295 6.42 9.86 -12.11
CA ASN A 295 6.70 10.50 -10.83
C ASN A 295 7.34 9.47 -9.88
N PRO A 296 8.60 9.63 -9.46
CA PRO A 296 9.26 8.65 -8.60
C PRO A 296 8.95 8.82 -7.11
N THR A 297 8.15 9.84 -6.74
CA THR A 297 7.94 10.23 -5.33
C THR A 297 7.38 9.10 -4.48
N ALA A 298 6.40 8.35 -4.97
CA ALA A 298 5.79 7.26 -4.19
C ALA A 298 6.80 6.17 -3.82
N GLU A 299 7.67 5.77 -4.76
CA GLU A 299 8.71 4.78 -4.49
C GLU A 299 9.81 5.35 -3.59
N ILE A 300 10.20 6.60 -3.78
CA ILE A 300 11.16 7.31 -2.90
C ILE A 300 10.62 7.41 -1.48
N MET A 301 9.35 7.75 -1.30
CA MET A 301 8.72 7.81 0.02
C MET A 301 8.54 6.41 0.65
N SER A 302 8.33 5.37 -0.17
CA SER A 302 8.37 3.98 0.30
C SER A 302 9.77 3.57 0.75
N ALA A 303 10.82 4.05 0.08
CA ALA A 303 12.20 3.88 0.54
C ALA A 303 12.47 4.62 1.85
N ALA A 304 11.88 5.81 2.06
CA ALA A 304 11.97 6.48 3.36
C ALA A 304 11.29 5.66 4.49
N MET A 305 10.15 4.99 4.22
CA MET A 305 9.55 4.05 5.17
C MET A 305 10.44 2.82 5.42
N MET A 306 11.12 2.33 4.39
CA MET A 306 12.11 1.24 4.51
C MET A 306 13.29 1.66 5.41
N LEU A 307 13.80 2.86 5.24
CA LEU A 307 14.87 3.39 6.07
C LEU A 307 14.44 3.56 7.53
N ASP A 308 13.20 4.00 7.81
CA ASP A 308 12.64 3.99 9.17
C ASP A 308 12.62 2.58 9.77
N HIS A 309 12.23 1.59 8.96
CA HIS A 309 12.19 0.19 9.39
C HIS A 309 13.60 -0.36 9.71
N LEU A 310 14.60 0.07 8.94
CA LEU A 310 16.02 -0.27 9.16
C LEU A 310 16.67 0.52 10.30
N GLY A 311 15.98 1.51 10.87
CA GLY A 311 16.49 2.35 11.95
C GLY A 311 17.27 3.60 11.51
N GLU A 312 17.32 3.89 10.20
CA GLU A 312 18.00 5.04 9.60
C GLU A 312 17.08 6.29 9.58
N LEU A 313 16.55 6.67 10.75
CA LEU A 313 15.49 7.69 10.90
C LEU A 313 15.88 9.07 10.38
N GLU A 314 17.13 9.49 10.60
CA GLU A 314 17.62 10.79 10.15
C GLU A 314 17.71 10.89 8.64
N ILE A 315 18.12 9.79 7.98
CA ILE A 315 18.20 9.71 6.53
C ILE A 315 16.80 9.72 5.93
N ALA A 316 15.88 8.94 6.49
CA ALA A 316 14.49 8.91 6.09
C ALA A 316 13.84 10.31 6.16
N GLU A 317 14.06 11.02 7.27
CA GLU A 317 13.51 12.37 7.43
C GLU A 317 14.18 13.40 6.50
N ARG A 318 15.45 13.23 6.19
CA ARG A 318 16.15 14.06 5.19
C ARG A 318 15.51 13.92 3.80
N ILE A 319 15.17 12.69 3.39
CA ILE A 319 14.44 12.44 2.14
C ILE A 319 13.07 13.12 2.17
N ARG A 320 12.29 12.94 3.23
CA ARG A 320 10.96 13.55 3.37
C ARG A 320 11.00 15.08 3.30
N ARG A 321 11.97 15.70 3.97
CA ARG A 321 12.15 17.16 3.90
C ARG A 321 12.52 17.62 2.50
N GLY A 322 13.39 16.86 1.80
CA GLY A 322 13.74 17.16 0.41
C GLY A 322 12.53 17.12 -0.51
N VAL A 323 11.71 16.06 -0.39
CA VAL A 323 10.46 15.93 -1.16
C VAL A 323 9.53 17.11 -0.88
N ARG A 324 9.28 17.44 0.39
CA ARG A 324 8.45 18.60 0.77
C ARG A 324 8.99 19.91 0.18
N ALA A 325 10.31 20.10 0.17
CA ALA A 325 10.92 21.31 -0.36
C ALA A 325 10.72 21.46 -1.88
N VAL A 326 10.90 20.37 -2.66
CA VAL A 326 10.68 20.38 -4.12
C VAL A 326 9.22 20.67 -4.47
N TYR A 327 8.28 20.06 -3.76
CA TYR A 327 6.85 20.30 -3.97
C TYR A 327 6.43 21.72 -3.58
N ALA A 328 6.95 22.24 -2.47
CA ALA A 328 6.68 23.61 -2.01
C ALA A 328 7.26 24.69 -2.97
N ASP A 329 8.44 24.44 -3.56
CA ASP A 329 9.01 25.29 -4.60
C ASP A 329 8.17 25.30 -5.88
N GLY A 330 7.67 24.12 -6.28
CA GLY A 330 6.75 23.97 -7.41
C GLY A 330 7.34 24.23 -8.79
N SER A 331 8.62 24.50 -8.93
CA SER A 331 9.28 24.79 -10.22
C SER A 331 9.49 23.51 -11.05
N VAL A 332 9.83 22.39 -10.41
CA VAL A 332 10.15 21.10 -11.04
C VAL A 332 9.15 20.05 -10.60
N LEU A 333 7.99 19.96 -11.28
CA LEU A 333 6.92 19.01 -10.97
C LEU A 333 6.60 18.12 -12.16
N THR A 334 6.36 16.85 -11.93
CA THR A 334 5.97 15.85 -12.94
C THR A 334 4.58 16.09 -13.52
N GLY A 335 4.25 15.42 -14.62
CA GLY A 335 3.02 15.67 -15.38
C GLY A 335 1.72 15.38 -14.63
N ASP A 336 1.72 14.37 -13.76
CA ASP A 336 0.60 14.05 -12.89
C ASP A 336 0.30 15.19 -11.89
N ILE A 337 1.33 15.74 -11.28
CA ILE A 337 1.22 16.86 -10.33
C ILE A 337 0.86 18.16 -11.05
N ARG A 338 1.44 18.45 -12.23
CA ARG A 338 1.01 19.58 -13.06
C ARG A 338 -0.48 19.52 -13.37
N LYS A 339 -0.98 18.33 -13.70
CA LYS A 339 -2.40 18.10 -13.94
C LYS A 339 -3.24 18.30 -12.67
N ALA A 340 -2.80 17.75 -11.53
CA ALA A 340 -3.50 17.87 -10.25
C ALA A 340 -3.58 19.34 -9.77
N THR A 341 -2.52 20.13 -9.97
CA THR A 341 -2.48 21.55 -9.60
C THR A 341 -3.14 22.47 -10.62
N GLY A 342 -3.56 21.97 -11.79
CA GLY A 342 -4.06 22.79 -12.90
C GLY A 342 -3.00 23.70 -13.52
N SER A 343 -1.71 23.45 -13.28
CA SER A 343 -0.59 24.24 -13.79
C SER A 343 -0.36 24.00 -15.28
N SER A 344 -0.21 25.07 -16.06
CA SER A 344 0.17 25.03 -17.49
C SER A 344 1.68 25.04 -17.71
N ALA A 345 2.50 25.08 -16.65
CA ALA A 345 3.95 25.03 -16.77
C ALA A 345 4.39 23.65 -17.33
N PRO A 346 5.52 23.58 -18.05
CA PRO A 346 6.05 22.33 -18.56
C PRO A 346 6.22 21.29 -17.45
N ALA A 347 5.88 20.04 -17.77
CA ALA A 347 6.10 18.93 -16.86
C ALA A 347 7.57 18.55 -16.85
N ALA A 348 8.12 18.34 -15.67
CA ALA A 348 9.45 17.78 -15.50
C ALA A 348 9.44 16.29 -15.83
N SER A 349 10.55 15.79 -16.35
CA SER A 349 10.83 14.37 -16.47
C SER A 349 11.14 13.75 -15.09
N CYS A 350 11.14 12.41 -15.04
CA CYS A 350 11.56 11.65 -13.85
C CYS A 350 13.00 12.05 -13.44
N THR A 351 13.91 12.18 -14.41
CA THR A 351 15.32 12.58 -14.17
C THR A 351 15.42 13.99 -13.60
N GLU A 352 14.77 15.00 -14.23
CA GLU A 352 14.81 16.39 -13.75
C GLU A 352 14.24 16.52 -12.33
N PHE A 353 13.14 15.82 -12.03
CA PHE A 353 12.58 15.79 -10.69
C PHE A 353 13.57 15.16 -9.69
N THR A 354 14.21 14.05 -10.05
CA THR A 354 15.20 13.35 -9.22
C THR A 354 16.42 14.24 -8.93
N GLU A 355 16.94 14.94 -9.95
CA GLU A 355 18.06 15.88 -9.79
C GLU A 355 17.71 17.04 -8.86
N ALA A 356 16.51 17.63 -9.01
CA ALA A 356 16.03 18.69 -8.14
C ALA A 356 15.90 18.20 -6.68
N LEU A 357 15.40 16.98 -6.48
CA LEU A 357 15.28 16.39 -5.15
C LEU A 357 16.65 16.13 -4.53
N ILE A 358 17.60 15.59 -5.28
CA ILE A 358 18.98 15.38 -4.80
C ILE A 358 19.64 16.71 -4.41
N ALA A 359 19.43 17.77 -5.20
CA ALA A 359 19.91 19.09 -4.86
C ALA A 359 19.29 19.62 -3.56
N ALA A 360 17.98 19.45 -3.38
CA ALA A 360 17.28 19.85 -2.14
C ALA A 360 17.75 19.07 -0.91
N ILE A 361 18.05 17.77 -1.06
CA ILE A 361 18.61 16.92 0.01
C ILE A 361 20.02 17.41 0.40
N LYS A 362 20.90 17.66 -0.57
CA LYS A 362 22.26 18.12 -0.32
C LYS A 362 22.32 19.51 0.30
N ALA A 363 21.35 20.38 0.01
CA ALA A 363 21.26 21.71 0.62
C ALA A 363 20.86 21.68 2.12
N GLN A 364 20.42 20.53 2.64
CA GLN A 364 20.02 20.34 4.04
C GLN A 364 21.12 19.66 4.88
N ALA A 365 22.21 19.22 4.25
CA ALA A 365 23.36 18.61 4.90
C ALA A 365 24.34 19.73 5.34
#